data_7a7f382f90d5751d57f843013dfb1a90
#
_entry.id   7a7f382f90d5751d57f843013dfb1a90
#
_cell.length_a   1.000
_cell.length_b   1.000
_cell.length_c   1.000
_cell.angle_alpha   90.00
_cell.angle_beta   90.00
_cell.angle_gamma   90.00
#
_symmetry.space_group_name_H-M   'P 1'
#
loop_
_entity.id
_entity.type
_entity.pdbx_description
1 polymer ?
#
loop_
_entity_poly.entity_id
_entity_poly.type
_entity_poly.pdbx_seq_one_letter_code
_entity_poly.pdbx_strand_id
1 'polypeptide(L)'
;MTEKWREDEEYMSYVEDLLETEAVKKLANYTQHVHSTRLEHSISVSYYSYLLAKKWGGNAKATARAGLLHDLFYYDWRTTKFDEGTHAYIHPRIAVKNAEKITDLSDLERDIILKHMWGA
;
A
#
# COMPACT_ATOMS: atom_id res chain seq x y z
N MET A 1 1.79 -6.94 -15.65
CA MET A 1 2.02 -7.68 -14.39
C MET A 1 1.26 -8.99 -14.43
N THR A 2 1.93 -10.06 -14.07
CA THR A 2 1.26 -11.34 -13.93
C THR A 2 0.45 -11.34 -12.64
N GLU A 3 -0.70 -12.00 -12.64
CA GLU A 3 -1.56 -12.04 -11.45
C GLU A 3 -1.26 -13.22 -10.53
N LYS A 4 0.02 -13.60 -10.43
CA LYS A 4 0.47 -14.70 -9.57
C LYS A 4 0.07 -14.53 -8.11
N TRP A 5 -0.06 -13.29 -7.66
CA TRP A 5 -0.45 -13.01 -6.29
C TRP A 5 -1.83 -13.60 -5.94
N ARG A 6 -2.73 -13.72 -6.93
CA ARG A 6 -4.06 -14.30 -6.71
C ARG A 6 -3.98 -15.81 -6.38
N GLU A 7 -2.95 -16.48 -6.87
CA GLU A 7 -2.75 -17.90 -6.68
C GLU A 7 -1.92 -18.24 -5.44
N ASP A 8 -1.33 -17.22 -4.81
CA ASP A 8 -0.54 -17.39 -3.60
C ASP A 8 -1.48 -17.35 -2.39
N GLU A 9 -1.81 -18.54 -1.89
CA GLU A 9 -2.79 -18.68 -0.81
C GLU A 9 -2.34 -17.99 0.49
N GLU A 10 -1.08 -18.08 0.83
CA GLU A 10 -0.54 -17.44 2.03
C GLU A 10 -0.65 -15.92 1.93
N TYR A 11 -0.22 -15.37 0.79
CA TYR A 11 -0.32 -13.93 0.56
C TYR A 11 -1.77 -13.47 0.64
N MET A 12 -2.68 -14.18 -0.03
CA MET A 12 -4.09 -13.83 -0.02
C MET A 12 -4.67 -13.87 1.39
N SER A 13 -4.26 -14.84 2.20
CA SER A 13 -4.74 -14.90 3.58
C SER A 13 -4.35 -13.67 4.41
N TYR A 14 -3.25 -13.00 4.03
CA TYR A 14 -2.76 -11.82 4.73
C TYR A 14 -3.46 -10.52 4.30
N VAL A 15 -3.93 -10.43 3.06
CA VAL A 15 -4.45 -9.17 2.50
C VAL A 15 -5.90 -9.23 2.04
N GLU A 16 -6.52 -10.39 2.04
CA GLU A 16 -7.89 -10.58 1.53
C GLU A 16 -8.88 -9.62 2.19
N ASP A 17 -8.81 -9.44 3.50
CA ASP A 17 -9.69 -8.54 4.22
C ASP A 17 -9.55 -7.10 3.72
N LEU A 18 -8.35 -6.68 3.42
CA LEU A 18 -8.08 -5.32 2.92
C LEU A 18 -8.56 -5.15 1.48
N LEU A 19 -8.34 -6.16 0.63
CA LEU A 19 -8.76 -6.11 -0.77
C LEU A 19 -10.27 -6.01 -0.93
N GLU A 20 -11.02 -6.47 0.05
CA GLU A 20 -12.48 -6.42 0.03
C GLU A 20 -13.06 -5.09 0.52
N THR A 21 -12.25 -4.20 1.09
CA THR A 21 -12.73 -2.90 1.55
C THR A 21 -12.96 -1.96 0.38
N GLU A 22 -13.99 -1.10 0.51
CA GLU A 22 -14.24 -0.07 -0.48
C GLU A 22 -13.07 0.91 -0.57
N ALA A 23 -12.42 1.18 0.55
CA ALA A 23 -11.28 2.10 0.60
C ALA A 23 -10.14 1.65 -0.31
N VAL A 24 -9.81 0.35 -0.30
CA VAL A 24 -8.75 -0.19 -1.16
C VAL A 24 -9.22 -0.30 -2.61
N LYS A 25 -10.44 -0.79 -2.83
CA LYS A 25 -11.02 -0.91 -4.19
C LYS A 25 -11.06 0.44 -4.91
N LYS A 26 -11.31 1.51 -4.18
CA LYS A 26 -11.39 2.86 -4.73
C LYS A 26 -10.08 3.31 -5.39
N LEU A 27 -8.96 2.72 -5.00
CA LEU A 27 -7.66 3.05 -5.60
C LEU A 27 -7.61 2.73 -7.10
N ALA A 28 -8.50 1.86 -7.59
CA ALA A 28 -8.59 1.55 -9.03
C ALA A 28 -9.03 2.76 -9.85
N ASN A 29 -9.60 3.79 -9.23
CA ASN A 29 -10.06 4.99 -9.91
C ASN A 29 -8.94 6.01 -10.17
N TYR A 30 -7.73 5.76 -9.68
CA TYR A 30 -6.61 6.70 -9.80
C TYR A 30 -5.51 6.10 -10.66
N THR A 31 -5.08 6.86 -11.67
CA THR A 31 -3.96 6.45 -12.53
C THR A 31 -2.65 6.75 -11.81
N GLN A 32 -1.82 5.73 -11.66
CA GLN A 32 -0.51 5.87 -11.01
C GLN A 32 0.59 6.04 -12.05
N HIS A 33 0.50 5.27 -13.12
CA HIS A 33 1.36 5.36 -14.31
C HIS A 33 0.47 5.34 -15.54
N VAL A 34 1.04 5.55 -16.72
CA VAL A 34 0.26 5.64 -17.98
C VAL A 34 -0.66 4.44 -18.19
N HIS A 35 -0.25 3.26 -17.78
CA HIS A 35 -0.99 2.01 -18.03
C HIS A 35 -1.37 1.25 -16.75
N SER A 36 -1.28 1.87 -15.59
CA SER A 36 -1.64 1.17 -14.35
C SER A 36 -2.37 2.09 -13.38
N THR A 37 -3.23 1.49 -12.57
CA THR A 37 -3.95 2.18 -11.51
C THR A 37 -3.14 2.16 -10.22
N ARG A 38 -3.55 3.01 -9.28
CA ARG A 38 -2.95 3.03 -7.94
C ARG A 38 -3.18 1.71 -7.21
N LEU A 39 -4.33 1.06 -7.45
CA LEU A 39 -4.60 -0.27 -6.90
C LEU A 39 -3.60 -1.30 -7.42
N GLU A 40 -3.37 -1.34 -8.73
CA GLU A 40 -2.42 -2.27 -9.34
C GLU A 40 -1.01 -2.03 -8.81
N HIS A 41 -0.62 -0.77 -8.68
CA HIS A 41 0.69 -0.41 -8.11
C HIS A 41 0.81 -0.89 -6.66
N SER A 42 -0.22 -0.65 -5.85
CA SER A 42 -0.21 -1.05 -4.43
C SER A 42 -0.12 -2.56 -4.27
N ILE A 43 -0.85 -3.32 -5.09
CA ILE A 43 -0.77 -4.78 -5.07
C ILE A 43 0.63 -5.25 -5.49
N SER A 44 1.21 -4.64 -6.51
CA SER A 44 2.56 -4.97 -6.97
C SER A 44 3.58 -4.78 -5.86
N VAL A 45 3.57 -3.62 -5.23
CA VAL A 45 4.49 -3.31 -4.11
C VAL A 45 4.27 -4.29 -2.96
N SER A 46 3.01 -4.56 -2.62
CA SER A 46 2.64 -5.48 -1.56
C SER A 46 3.19 -6.88 -1.81
N TYR A 47 2.95 -7.42 -2.99
CA TYR A 47 3.34 -8.79 -3.31
C TYR A 47 4.87 -8.94 -3.40
N TYR A 48 5.55 -8.04 -4.07
CA TYR A 48 7.01 -8.10 -4.15
C TYR A 48 7.66 -7.94 -2.79
N SER A 49 7.15 -7.04 -1.96
CA SER A 49 7.65 -6.85 -0.60
C SER A 49 7.45 -8.10 0.25
N TYR A 50 6.30 -8.75 0.10
CA TYR A 50 5.99 -10.01 0.75
C TYR A 50 7.00 -11.10 0.36
N LEU A 51 7.26 -11.25 -0.94
CA LEU A 51 8.22 -12.23 -1.42
C LEU A 51 9.62 -11.99 -0.86
N LEU A 52 10.05 -10.73 -0.82
CA LEU A 52 11.35 -10.37 -0.27
C LEU A 52 11.43 -10.65 1.23
N ALA A 53 10.37 -10.33 1.97
CA ALA A 53 10.33 -10.58 3.41
C ALA A 53 10.42 -12.08 3.71
N LYS A 54 9.75 -12.92 2.91
CA LYS A 54 9.85 -14.36 3.06
C LYS A 54 11.26 -14.87 2.80
N LYS A 55 11.89 -14.31 1.78
CA LYS A 55 13.24 -14.74 1.39
C LYS A 55 14.26 -14.44 2.49
N TRP A 56 14.13 -13.32 3.17
CA TRP A 56 15.11 -12.87 4.17
C TRP A 56 14.64 -13.00 5.61
N GLY A 57 13.53 -13.71 5.86
CA GLY A 57 13.07 -13.99 7.21
C GLY A 57 12.40 -12.82 7.93
N GLY A 58 11.95 -11.82 7.18
CA GLY A 58 11.21 -10.70 7.77
C GLY A 58 9.75 -11.04 8.07
N ASN A 59 9.01 -10.07 8.59
CA ASN A 59 7.59 -10.25 8.88
C ASN A 59 6.78 -10.09 7.59
N ALA A 60 6.53 -11.19 6.91
CA ALA A 60 5.85 -11.20 5.62
C ALA A 60 4.43 -10.66 5.68
N LYS A 61 3.70 -10.97 6.75
CA LYS A 61 2.31 -10.50 6.92
C LYS A 61 2.26 -8.98 7.05
N ALA A 62 3.06 -8.42 7.98
CA ALA A 62 3.09 -6.97 8.19
C ALA A 62 3.55 -6.24 6.92
N THR A 63 4.55 -6.79 6.23
CA THR A 63 5.10 -6.20 5.02
C THR A 63 4.09 -6.20 3.88
N ALA A 64 3.36 -7.31 3.71
CA ALA A 64 2.31 -7.41 2.69
C ALA A 64 1.20 -6.38 2.94
N ARG A 65 0.70 -6.30 4.16
CA ARG A 65 -0.38 -5.38 4.52
C ARG A 65 0.05 -3.93 4.39
N ALA A 66 1.21 -3.59 4.92
CA ALA A 66 1.73 -2.22 4.82
C ALA A 66 1.97 -1.82 3.37
N GLY A 67 2.51 -2.73 2.56
CA GLY A 67 2.72 -2.47 1.14
C GLY A 67 1.43 -2.16 0.41
N LEU A 68 0.36 -2.90 0.71
CA LEU A 68 -0.94 -2.65 0.10
C LEU A 68 -1.53 -1.30 0.52
N LEU A 69 -1.26 -0.85 1.73
CA LEU A 69 -1.82 0.37 2.30
C LEU A 69 -0.95 1.60 2.12
N HIS A 70 0.26 1.46 1.59
CA HIS A 70 1.22 2.57 1.56
C HIS A 70 0.79 3.77 0.71
N ASP A 71 -0.05 3.54 -0.30
CA ASP A 71 -0.56 4.57 -1.18
C ASP A 71 -2.07 4.79 -1.01
N LEU A 72 -2.60 4.56 0.18
CA LEU A 72 -4.04 4.71 0.46
C LEU A 72 -4.41 6.19 0.60
N PHE A 73 -4.39 6.88 -0.53
CA PHE A 73 -4.83 8.27 -0.62
C PHE A 73 -5.59 8.49 -1.93
N TYR A 74 -6.43 9.54 -1.96
CA TYR A 74 -7.43 9.73 -3.01
C TYR A 74 -7.33 11.10 -3.68
N TYR A 75 -6.12 11.55 -3.95
CA TYR A 75 -5.90 12.78 -4.70
C TYR A 75 -4.83 12.54 -5.76
N ASP A 76 -4.80 13.43 -6.76
CA ASP A 76 -3.72 13.40 -7.76
C ASP A 76 -2.59 14.28 -7.24
N TRP A 77 -1.51 13.67 -6.79
CA TRP A 77 -0.38 14.39 -6.19
C TRP A 77 0.32 15.32 -7.17
N ARG A 78 0.12 15.12 -8.48
CA ARG A 78 0.75 15.97 -9.51
C ARG A 78 0.10 17.33 -9.60
N THR A 79 -1.17 17.43 -9.23
CA THR A 79 -1.95 18.67 -9.33
C THR A 79 -2.33 19.26 -7.98
N THR A 80 -2.10 18.50 -6.89
CA THR A 80 -2.48 18.92 -5.54
C THR A 80 -1.32 19.62 -4.85
N LYS A 81 -1.58 20.76 -4.25
CA LYS A 81 -0.61 21.51 -3.45
C LYS A 81 -0.98 21.43 -1.98
N PHE A 82 0.04 21.38 -1.13
CA PHE A 82 -0.14 21.32 0.31
C PHE A 82 0.54 22.51 0.98
N ASP A 83 -0.15 23.10 1.94
CA ASP A 83 0.42 24.19 2.74
C ASP A 83 1.44 23.69 3.77
N GLU A 84 1.36 22.42 4.16
CA GLU A 84 2.12 21.85 5.27
C GLU A 84 3.31 21.00 4.85
N GLY A 85 3.66 20.97 3.57
CA GLY A 85 4.82 20.21 3.15
C GLY A 85 4.67 19.60 1.77
N THR A 86 5.64 18.76 1.41
CA THR A 86 5.68 18.11 0.11
C THR A 86 4.83 16.84 0.10
N HIS A 87 4.53 16.34 -1.10
CA HIS A 87 3.85 15.06 -1.27
C HIS A 87 4.57 13.92 -0.53
N ALA A 88 5.91 13.89 -0.59
CA ALA A 88 6.68 12.85 0.07
C ALA A 88 6.49 12.84 1.59
N TYR A 89 6.25 14.00 2.19
CA TYR A 89 6.00 14.13 3.62
C TYR A 89 4.53 13.82 3.98
N ILE A 90 3.60 14.32 3.19
CA ILE A 90 2.17 14.30 3.49
C ILE A 90 1.54 12.95 3.16
N HIS A 91 1.89 12.36 2.03
CA HIS A 91 1.20 11.18 1.52
C HIS A 91 1.27 9.96 2.47
N PRO A 92 2.44 9.61 3.06
CA PRO A 92 2.43 8.46 3.97
C PRO A 92 1.59 8.69 5.23
N ARG A 93 1.49 9.93 5.70
CA ARG A 93 0.68 10.26 6.87
C ARG A 93 -0.81 10.16 6.56
N ILE A 94 -1.23 10.59 5.37
CA ILE A 94 -2.60 10.43 4.92
C ILE A 94 -2.94 8.95 4.75
N ALA A 95 -2.01 8.17 4.17
CA ALA A 95 -2.20 6.74 4.00
C ALA A 95 -2.40 6.04 5.35
N VAL A 96 -1.61 6.37 6.36
CA VAL A 96 -1.76 5.81 7.71
C VAL A 96 -3.15 6.16 8.29
N LYS A 97 -3.57 7.42 8.20
CA LYS A 97 -4.88 7.84 8.71
C LYS A 97 -6.01 7.08 8.04
N ASN A 98 -5.95 6.93 6.72
CA ASN A 98 -6.97 6.21 5.98
C ASN A 98 -6.97 4.71 6.32
N ALA A 99 -5.78 4.12 6.46
CA ALA A 99 -5.65 2.71 6.82
C ALA A 99 -6.22 2.43 8.21
N GLU A 100 -5.99 3.33 9.16
CA GLU A 100 -6.51 3.19 10.53
C GLU A 100 -8.04 3.18 10.58
N LYS A 101 -8.71 3.69 9.57
CA LYS A 101 -10.18 3.66 9.48
C LYS A 101 -10.73 2.30 9.08
N ILE A 102 -9.91 1.44 8.48
CA ILE A 102 -10.38 0.16 7.94
C ILE A 102 -9.75 -1.05 8.61
N THR A 103 -8.69 -0.88 9.37
CA THR A 103 -8.02 -1.98 10.06
C THR A 103 -7.21 -1.45 11.23
N ASP A 104 -6.90 -2.34 12.17
CA ASP A 104 -5.97 -2.03 13.25
C ASP A 104 -4.55 -2.19 12.72
N LEU A 105 -3.80 -1.09 12.64
CA LEU A 105 -2.41 -1.14 12.22
C LEU A 105 -1.51 -1.49 13.40
N SER A 106 -0.62 -2.44 13.19
CA SER A 106 0.46 -2.67 14.14
C SER A 106 1.47 -1.52 14.05
N ASP A 107 2.30 -1.37 15.07
CA ASP A 107 3.35 -0.36 15.05
C ASP A 107 4.32 -0.59 13.89
N LEU A 108 4.60 -1.86 13.59
CA LEU A 108 5.47 -2.22 12.47
C LEU A 108 4.85 -1.82 11.13
N GLU A 109 3.57 -2.10 10.93
CA GLU A 109 2.86 -1.73 9.70
C GLU A 109 2.86 -0.21 9.50
N ARG A 110 2.57 0.54 10.56
CA ARG A 110 2.58 2.00 10.52
C ARG A 110 3.96 2.53 10.16
N ASP A 111 4.99 1.96 10.77
CA ASP A 111 6.37 2.36 10.54
C ASP A 111 6.79 2.11 9.08
N ILE A 112 6.43 0.97 8.52
CA ILE A 112 6.72 0.64 7.12
C ILE A 112 6.05 1.66 6.19
N ILE A 113 4.77 1.98 6.42
CA ILE A 113 4.04 2.94 5.60
C ILE A 113 4.71 4.32 5.67
N LEU A 114 5.04 4.78 6.87
CA LEU A 114 5.62 6.10 7.06
C LEU A 114 7.01 6.23 6.44
N LYS A 115 7.74 5.14 6.31
CA LYS A 115 9.13 5.17 5.84
C LYS A 115 9.34 4.72 4.40
N HIS A 116 8.28 4.26 3.71
CA HIS A 116 8.47 3.68 2.38
C HIS A 116 9.05 4.67 1.36
N MET A 117 8.81 5.95 1.53
CA MET A 117 9.32 6.96 0.60
C MET A 117 10.85 7.07 0.63
N TRP A 118 11.48 6.56 1.67
CA TRP A 118 12.95 6.57 1.75
C TRP A 118 13.59 5.61 0.75
N GLY A 119 12.86 4.58 0.34
CA GLY A 119 13.33 3.61 -0.64
C GLY A 119 12.83 3.86 -2.05
N ALA A 120 12.11 4.91 -2.23
CA ALA A 120 11.48 5.20 -3.52
C ALA A 120 12.45 5.81 -4.52
#